data_6656ea995d0b259cce1ad4325aa01a2a
#
_entry.id   6656ea995d0b259cce1ad4325aa01a2a
#
_cell.length_a   1.000
_cell.length_b   1.000
_cell.length_c   1.000
_cell.angle_alpha   90.00
_cell.angle_beta   90.00
_cell.angle_gamma   90.00
#
_symmetry.space_group_name_H-M   'P 1'
#
loop_
_entity.id
_entity.type
_entity.pdbx_description
1 polymer ?
#
loop_
_entity_poly.entity_id
_entity_poly.type
_entity_poly.pdbx_seq_one_letter_code
_entity_poly.pdbx_strand_id
1 'polypeptide(L)'
;MKKAVRWILAFLLTGSLAFFGASWAYRRAVAPALKDGGTPASPAFRTRELEMIREKVNELAAIHGFQAGPVMNTLTDEVIEDLDIQAAAWWNTLLAEGTAAEEPQMITDSIREQLSMDEGFIGGNTEADADRKISQAESAIERAVVRTVLPMRGNLMTLAMTEAGKRVDLPSLVHFATGIPLFLLALCFLLSGGIACMDRRLSESLRYIGSAMGGGALLVLCILALRLLAPVHRIIGEASGSLLALYGDISSGITLRMSAFSAILLVGCVVCLILWRRNQSGTEEVRKQP
;
A
#
# COMPACT_ATOMS: atom_id res chain seq x y z
N MET A 1 29.41 11.70 -33.02
CA MET A 1 29.19 10.49 -32.19
C MET A 1 28.93 10.79 -30.71
N LYS A 2 29.85 11.45 -29.98
CA LYS A 2 29.71 11.69 -28.51
C LYS A 2 28.37 12.36 -28.10
N LYS A 3 27.88 13.36 -28.84
CA LYS A 3 26.60 14.06 -28.55
C LYS A 3 25.39 13.13 -28.66
N ALA A 4 25.35 12.27 -29.68
CA ALA A 4 24.26 11.32 -29.88
C ALA A 4 24.20 10.29 -28.74
N VAL A 5 25.35 9.75 -28.33
CA VAL A 5 25.44 8.79 -27.21
C VAL A 5 24.93 9.43 -25.91
N ARG A 6 25.25 10.69 -25.62
CA ARG A 6 24.75 11.40 -24.44
C ARG A 6 23.22 11.54 -24.43
N TRP A 7 22.63 11.88 -25.59
CA TRP A 7 21.19 11.96 -25.72
C TRP A 7 20.52 10.59 -25.52
N ILE A 8 21.13 9.52 -26.03
CA ILE A 8 20.62 8.17 -25.81
C ILE A 8 20.68 7.81 -24.31
N LEU A 9 21.81 8.10 -23.65
CA LEU A 9 21.94 7.86 -22.19
C LEU A 9 20.94 8.72 -21.39
N ALA A 10 20.74 9.99 -21.77
CA ALA A 10 19.77 10.85 -21.13
C ALA A 10 18.34 10.34 -21.32
N PHE A 11 17.98 9.84 -22.50
CA PHE A 11 16.68 9.23 -22.76
C PHE A 11 16.48 7.95 -21.94
N LEU A 12 17.49 7.07 -21.86
CA LEU A 12 17.43 5.89 -21.01
C LEU A 12 17.31 6.25 -19.53
N LEU A 13 18.03 7.28 -19.08
CA LEU A 13 17.93 7.81 -17.72
C LEU A 13 16.52 8.36 -17.43
N THR A 14 15.92 9.08 -18.39
CA THR A 14 14.53 9.57 -18.29
C THR A 14 13.55 8.43 -18.02
N GLY A 15 13.61 7.37 -18.83
CA GLY A 15 12.79 6.18 -18.65
C GLY A 15 13.03 5.49 -17.31
N SER A 16 14.32 5.28 -16.97
CA SER A 16 14.69 4.64 -15.69
C SER A 16 14.20 5.41 -14.48
N LEU A 17 14.28 6.75 -14.48
CA LEU A 17 13.77 7.61 -13.42
C LEU A 17 12.23 7.52 -13.31
N ALA A 18 11.52 7.53 -14.42
CA ALA A 18 10.06 7.41 -14.42
C ALA A 18 9.60 6.04 -13.87
N PHE A 19 10.21 4.95 -14.35
CA PHE A 19 9.91 3.60 -13.85
C PHE A 19 10.33 3.40 -12.40
N PHE A 20 11.46 3.98 -11.98
CA PHE A 20 11.86 3.99 -10.57
C PHE A 20 10.81 4.68 -9.71
N GLY A 21 10.37 5.88 -10.08
CA GLY A 21 9.34 6.63 -9.34
C GLY A 21 8.02 5.87 -9.22
N ALA A 22 7.55 5.29 -10.32
CA ALA A 22 6.33 4.49 -10.34
C ALA A 22 6.47 3.22 -9.48
N SER A 23 7.55 2.45 -9.64
CA SER A 23 7.77 1.22 -8.89
C SER A 23 8.01 1.48 -7.40
N TRP A 24 8.71 2.56 -7.05
CA TRP A 24 8.92 2.98 -5.66
C TRP A 24 7.61 3.43 -5.00
N ALA A 25 6.79 4.24 -5.69
CA ALA A 25 5.50 4.68 -5.18
C ALA A 25 4.56 3.48 -4.97
N TYR A 26 4.53 2.56 -5.94
CA TYR A 26 3.79 1.32 -5.86
C TYR A 26 4.25 0.46 -4.67
N ARG A 27 5.56 0.19 -4.57
CA ARG A 27 6.12 -0.57 -3.45
C ARG A 27 5.72 0.01 -2.09
N ARG A 28 5.82 1.33 -1.92
CA ARG A 28 5.50 2.01 -0.66
C ARG A 28 4.02 2.06 -0.35
N ALA A 29 3.16 1.93 -1.33
CA ALA A 29 1.71 1.89 -1.13
C ALA A 29 1.20 0.45 -0.91
N VAL A 30 1.77 -0.53 -1.62
CA VAL A 30 1.26 -1.90 -1.68
C VAL A 30 2.08 -2.87 -0.83
N ALA A 31 3.40 -2.72 -0.76
CA ALA A 31 4.24 -3.63 0.01
C ALA A 31 3.89 -3.73 1.50
N PRO A 32 3.46 -2.64 2.19
CA PRO A 32 2.97 -2.78 3.56
C PRO A 32 1.70 -3.62 3.66
N ALA A 33 0.82 -3.58 2.67
CA ALA A 33 -0.38 -4.43 2.62
C ALA A 33 -0.05 -5.91 2.36
N LEU A 34 1.16 -6.19 1.85
CA LEU A 34 1.66 -7.53 1.51
C LEU A 34 2.66 -8.09 2.54
N LYS A 35 3.09 -7.29 3.54
CA LYS A 35 4.05 -7.70 4.56
C LYS A 35 3.41 -7.81 5.94
N ASP A 36 4.11 -8.55 6.82
CA ASP A 36 3.77 -8.81 8.21
C ASP A 36 3.12 -7.60 8.90
N GLY A 37 1.87 -7.73 9.24
CA GLY A 37 1.13 -6.73 9.98
C GLY A 37 0.62 -5.51 9.19
N GLY A 38 0.95 -5.42 7.92
CA GLY A 38 0.32 -4.51 6.98
C GLY A 38 0.35 -3.01 7.30
N THR A 39 -0.20 -2.24 6.41
CA THR A 39 -0.55 -0.83 6.64
C THR A 39 -1.59 -0.75 7.73
N PRO A 40 -1.46 0.17 8.68
CA PRO A 40 -2.59 0.50 9.54
C PRO A 40 -3.80 0.75 8.64
N ALA A 41 -4.90 0.10 8.95
CA ALA A 41 -6.13 0.24 8.18
C ALA A 41 -6.47 1.72 8.10
N SER A 42 -6.82 2.20 6.89
CA SER A 42 -7.29 3.57 6.78
C SER A 42 -8.55 3.78 7.63
N PRO A 43 -8.83 4.99 8.07
CA PRO A 43 -10.06 5.26 8.81
C PRO A 43 -11.32 4.77 8.08
N ALA A 44 -11.36 4.90 6.76
CA ALA A 44 -12.50 4.45 5.95
C ALA A 44 -12.64 2.92 5.93
N PHE A 45 -11.51 2.20 5.82
CA PHE A 45 -11.50 0.74 5.90
C PHE A 45 -11.95 0.27 7.29
N ARG A 46 -11.38 0.86 8.35
CA ARG A 46 -11.71 0.52 9.74
C ARG A 46 -13.21 0.76 10.05
N THR A 47 -13.73 1.90 9.60
CA THR A 47 -15.17 2.19 9.76
C THR A 47 -16.02 1.10 9.11
N ARG A 48 -15.68 0.71 7.89
CA ARG A 48 -16.45 -0.32 7.18
C ARG A 48 -16.33 -1.70 7.81
N GLU A 49 -15.15 -2.06 8.27
CA GLU A 49 -14.88 -3.30 8.98
C GLU A 49 -15.72 -3.40 10.25
N LEU A 50 -15.69 -2.34 11.08
CA LEU A 50 -16.50 -2.26 12.29
C LEU A 50 -18.01 -2.31 12.01
N GLU A 51 -18.49 -1.69 10.94
CA GLU A 51 -19.88 -1.80 10.51
C GLU A 51 -20.27 -3.25 10.20
N MET A 52 -19.43 -3.98 9.45
CA MET A 52 -19.70 -5.38 9.12
C MET A 52 -19.63 -6.29 10.35
N ILE A 53 -18.68 -6.06 11.25
CA ILE A 53 -18.58 -6.79 12.51
C ILE A 53 -19.85 -6.53 13.37
N ARG A 54 -20.25 -5.26 13.48
CA ARG A 54 -21.46 -4.87 14.23
C ARG A 54 -22.72 -5.54 13.69
N GLU A 55 -22.87 -5.58 12.37
CA GLU A 55 -23.99 -6.27 11.72
C GLU A 55 -24.02 -7.75 12.10
N LYS A 56 -22.86 -8.43 12.07
CA LYS A 56 -22.74 -9.85 12.43
C LYS A 56 -22.99 -10.12 13.91
N VAL A 57 -22.49 -9.29 14.80
CA VAL A 57 -22.74 -9.41 16.24
C VAL A 57 -24.21 -9.19 16.57
N ASN A 58 -24.87 -8.22 15.93
CA ASN A 58 -26.31 -7.99 16.08
C ASN A 58 -27.14 -9.20 15.59
N GLU A 59 -26.75 -9.80 14.46
CA GLU A 59 -27.39 -11.01 13.94
C GLU A 59 -27.27 -12.18 14.95
N LEU A 60 -26.07 -12.39 15.50
CA LEU A 60 -25.84 -13.43 16.50
C LEU A 60 -26.57 -13.14 17.82
N ALA A 61 -26.65 -11.89 18.25
CA ALA A 61 -27.39 -11.48 19.43
C ALA A 61 -28.89 -11.82 19.29
N ALA A 62 -29.44 -11.60 18.12
CA ALA A 62 -30.86 -11.97 17.83
C ALA A 62 -31.04 -13.50 17.84
N ILE A 63 -30.09 -14.28 17.36
CA ILE A 63 -30.14 -15.74 17.30
C ILE A 63 -29.95 -16.38 18.69
N HIS A 64 -29.00 -15.92 19.44
CA HIS A 64 -28.61 -16.50 20.74
C HIS A 64 -29.33 -15.86 21.93
N GLY A 65 -29.90 -14.66 21.77
CA GLY A 65 -30.64 -13.94 22.81
C GLY A 65 -29.80 -13.17 23.81
N PHE A 66 -28.57 -12.75 23.44
CA PHE A 66 -27.74 -11.88 24.27
C PHE A 66 -27.83 -10.39 23.83
N GLN A 67 -27.35 -9.48 24.67
CA GLN A 67 -27.29 -8.05 24.32
C GLN A 67 -26.05 -7.75 23.50
N ALA A 68 -26.23 -7.23 22.25
CA ALA A 68 -25.11 -6.92 21.36
C ALA A 68 -24.23 -5.74 21.84
N GLY A 69 -24.83 -4.71 22.45
CA GLY A 69 -24.15 -3.49 22.86
C GLY A 69 -22.93 -3.73 23.77
N PRO A 70 -23.11 -4.40 24.91
CA PRO A 70 -21.99 -4.75 25.80
C PRO A 70 -20.89 -5.53 25.10
N VAL A 71 -21.22 -6.51 24.28
CA VAL A 71 -20.26 -7.30 23.49
C VAL A 71 -19.51 -6.42 22.48
N MET A 72 -20.19 -5.52 21.80
CA MET A 72 -19.54 -4.59 20.86
C MET A 72 -18.54 -3.65 21.55
N ASN A 73 -18.77 -3.29 22.80
CA ASN A 73 -17.85 -2.45 23.57
C ASN A 73 -16.54 -3.16 23.92
N THR A 74 -16.49 -4.51 23.92
CA THR A 74 -15.26 -5.27 24.12
C THR A 74 -14.41 -5.39 22.85
N LEU A 75 -15.01 -5.20 21.67
CA LEU A 75 -14.34 -5.21 20.39
C LEU A 75 -13.70 -3.84 20.13
N THR A 76 -12.69 -3.51 20.91
CA THR A 76 -11.94 -2.25 20.81
C THR A 76 -11.11 -2.19 19.52
N ASP A 77 -10.68 -1.00 19.14
CA ASP A 77 -9.80 -0.80 17.97
C ASP A 77 -8.52 -1.62 18.10
N GLU A 78 -7.97 -1.78 19.32
CA GLU A 78 -6.78 -2.59 19.58
C GLU A 78 -7.01 -4.08 19.29
N VAL A 79 -8.13 -4.63 19.70
CA VAL A 79 -8.50 -6.05 19.45
C VAL A 79 -8.66 -6.30 17.96
N ILE A 80 -9.30 -5.38 17.24
CA ILE A 80 -9.49 -5.51 15.79
C ILE A 80 -8.17 -5.31 15.05
N GLU A 81 -7.29 -4.40 15.51
CA GLU A 81 -5.98 -4.20 14.91
C GLU A 81 -5.07 -5.42 15.07
N ASP A 82 -5.06 -6.05 16.23
CA ASP A 82 -4.31 -7.30 16.48
C ASP A 82 -4.83 -8.42 15.56
N LEU A 83 -6.13 -8.57 15.45
CA LEU A 83 -6.75 -9.56 14.56
C LEU A 83 -6.43 -9.28 13.08
N ASP A 84 -6.38 -8.02 12.68
CA ASP A 84 -5.95 -7.58 11.35
C ASP A 84 -4.49 -7.97 11.04
N ILE A 85 -3.61 -7.82 12.02
CA ILE A 85 -2.20 -8.22 11.92
C ILE A 85 -2.10 -9.73 11.74
N GLN A 86 -2.81 -10.50 12.55
CA GLN A 86 -2.85 -11.96 12.44
C GLN A 86 -3.43 -12.41 11.10
N ALA A 87 -4.51 -11.78 10.63
CA ALA A 87 -5.12 -12.07 9.34
C ALA A 87 -4.16 -11.77 8.17
N ALA A 88 -3.41 -10.67 8.25
CA ALA A 88 -2.41 -10.34 7.23
C ALA A 88 -1.27 -11.37 7.23
N ALA A 89 -0.78 -11.78 8.39
CA ALA A 89 0.25 -12.81 8.53
C ALA A 89 -0.25 -14.16 7.97
N TRP A 90 -1.49 -14.56 8.29
CA TRP A 90 -2.13 -15.77 7.78
C TRP A 90 -2.18 -15.78 6.24
N TRP A 91 -2.64 -14.68 5.63
CA TRP A 91 -2.69 -14.54 4.18
C TRP A 91 -1.30 -14.58 3.55
N ASN A 92 -0.31 -13.93 4.16
CA ASN A 92 1.07 -13.96 3.68
C ASN A 92 1.63 -15.38 3.67
N THR A 93 1.40 -16.15 4.74
CA THR A 93 1.86 -17.55 4.84
C THR A 93 1.15 -18.42 3.81
N LEU A 94 -0.18 -18.32 3.71
CA LEU A 94 -0.96 -19.08 2.74
C LEU A 94 -0.49 -18.83 1.30
N LEU A 95 -0.21 -17.58 0.98
CA LEU A 95 0.18 -17.19 -0.39
C LEU A 95 1.66 -17.46 -0.69
N ALA A 96 2.53 -17.47 0.34
CA ALA A 96 3.96 -17.75 0.18
C ALA A 96 4.27 -19.25 0.16
N GLU A 97 3.60 -20.02 1.02
CA GLU A 97 3.94 -21.43 1.27
C GLU A 97 2.88 -22.39 0.71
N GLY A 98 1.72 -21.90 0.31
CA GLY A 98 0.59 -22.72 -0.15
C GLY A 98 -0.07 -23.56 0.95
N THR A 99 0.38 -23.40 2.20
CA THR A 99 -0.15 -24.08 3.39
C THR A 99 -0.83 -23.09 4.29
N ALA A 100 -2.00 -23.45 4.83
CA ALA A 100 -2.69 -22.61 5.80
C ALA A 100 -1.88 -22.58 7.12
N ALA A 101 -1.55 -21.38 7.61
CA ALA A 101 -1.14 -21.17 8.99
C ALA A 101 -2.31 -21.44 9.95
N GLU A 102 -2.08 -21.40 11.25
CA GLU A 102 -3.19 -21.37 12.22
C GLU A 102 -4.10 -20.19 11.93
N GLU A 103 -5.43 -20.45 11.99
CA GLU A 103 -6.40 -19.36 11.82
C GLU A 103 -6.19 -18.30 12.92
N PRO A 104 -6.39 -17.01 12.57
CA PRO A 104 -6.33 -15.95 13.57
C PRO A 104 -7.26 -16.26 14.74
N GLN A 105 -6.77 -16.01 15.96
CA GLN A 105 -7.52 -16.23 17.19
C GLN A 105 -7.74 -14.90 17.90
N MET A 106 -8.92 -14.71 18.42
CA MET A 106 -9.29 -13.52 19.18
C MET A 106 -9.29 -13.85 20.68
N ILE A 107 -8.80 -12.92 21.50
CA ILE A 107 -8.92 -13.04 22.96
C ILE A 107 -10.39 -12.77 23.33
N THR A 108 -11.06 -13.79 23.86
CA THR A 108 -12.53 -13.76 24.10
C THR A 108 -12.90 -13.57 25.56
N ASP A 109 -11.95 -13.46 26.48
CA ASP A 109 -12.20 -13.35 27.92
C ASP A 109 -13.18 -12.22 28.27
N SER A 110 -12.99 -11.03 27.68
CA SER A 110 -13.87 -9.88 27.90
C SER A 110 -15.28 -10.11 27.34
N ILE A 111 -15.40 -10.83 26.23
CA ILE A 111 -16.70 -11.23 25.66
C ILE A 111 -17.41 -12.19 26.59
N ARG A 112 -16.69 -13.21 27.09
CA ARG A 112 -17.19 -14.18 28.04
C ARG A 112 -17.69 -13.51 29.31
N GLU A 113 -16.94 -12.55 29.84
CA GLU A 113 -17.34 -11.76 30.99
C GLU A 113 -18.66 -11.01 30.75
N GLN A 114 -18.80 -10.30 29.62
CA GLN A 114 -20.03 -9.59 29.27
C GLN A 114 -21.24 -10.52 29.10
N LEU A 115 -21.04 -11.68 28.47
CA LEU A 115 -22.09 -12.68 28.32
C LEU A 115 -22.51 -13.26 29.67
N SER A 116 -21.58 -13.41 30.63
CA SER A 116 -21.88 -13.90 31.98
C SER A 116 -22.63 -12.88 32.84
N MET A 117 -22.50 -11.59 32.54
CA MET A 117 -23.22 -10.50 33.22
C MET A 117 -24.64 -10.24 32.64
N ASP A 118 -24.95 -10.81 31.49
CA ASP A 118 -26.26 -10.63 30.85
C ASP A 118 -27.29 -11.56 31.50
N GLU A 119 -28.00 -11.04 32.55
CA GLU A 119 -29.02 -11.78 33.27
C GLU A 119 -30.15 -12.26 32.38
N GLY A 120 -30.49 -11.52 31.31
CA GLY A 120 -31.50 -11.89 30.32
C GLY A 120 -31.07 -13.10 29.49
N PHE A 121 -29.78 -13.19 29.21
CA PHE A 121 -29.20 -14.28 28.42
C PHE A 121 -29.05 -15.58 29.24
N ILE A 122 -28.62 -15.50 30.49
CA ILE A 122 -28.37 -16.67 31.36
C ILE A 122 -29.55 -17.04 32.25
N GLY A 123 -30.54 -16.17 32.40
CA GLY A 123 -31.66 -16.32 33.33
C GLY A 123 -32.46 -17.61 33.16
N GLY A 124 -32.73 -18.29 34.29
CA GLY A 124 -33.51 -19.52 34.31
C GLY A 124 -32.77 -20.80 33.93
N ASN A 125 -31.48 -20.75 33.63
CA ASN A 125 -30.63 -21.88 33.30
C ASN A 125 -29.93 -22.44 34.55
N THR A 126 -29.57 -23.73 34.52
CA THR A 126 -28.59 -24.28 35.51
C THR A 126 -27.23 -23.72 35.20
N GLU A 127 -26.32 -23.69 36.17
CA GLU A 127 -24.96 -23.20 35.99
C GLU A 127 -24.22 -23.87 34.80
N ALA A 128 -24.37 -25.19 34.67
CA ALA A 128 -23.78 -25.96 33.57
C ALA A 128 -24.43 -25.61 32.21
N ASP A 129 -25.70 -25.30 32.15
CA ASP A 129 -26.40 -24.89 30.90
C ASP A 129 -26.06 -23.44 30.54
N ALA A 130 -25.87 -22.56 31.53
CA ALA A 130 -25.43 -21.19 31.33
C ALA A 130 -24.00 -21.18 30.77
N ASP A 131 -23.05 -21.94 31.35
CA ASP A 131 -21.69 -22.05 30.83
C ASP A 131 -21.63 -22.58 29.40
N ARG A 132 -22.45 -23.59 29.08
CA ARG A 132 -22.54 -24.13 27.73
C ARG A 132 -23.05 -23.06 26.74
N LYS A 133 -24.08 -22.31 27.13
CA LYS A 133 -24.66 -21.26 26.33
C LYS A 133 -23.72 -20.10 26.09
N ILE A 134 -22.96 -19.69 27.12
CA ILE A 134 -21.89 -18.69 27.03
C ILE A 134 -20.81 -19.16 26.05
N SER A 135 -20.27 -20.37 26.21
CA SER A 135 -19.22 -20.91 25.34
C SER A 135 -19.67 -21.03 23.87
N GLN A 136 -20.93 -21.36 23.64
CA GLN A 136 -21.49 -21.40 22.27
C GLN A 136 -21.58 -20.01 21.65
N ALA A 137 -22.08 -19.02 22.38
CA ALA A 137 -22.17 -17.64 21.91
C ALA A 137 -20.78 -17.03 21.69
N GLU A 138 -19.85 -17.20 22.63
CA GLU A 138 -18.47 -16.79 22.54
C GLU A 138 -17.80 -17.32 21.26
N SER A 139 -17.86 -18.64 21.05
CA SER A 139 -17.28 -19.27 19.85
C SER A 139 -17.99 -18.85 18.55
N ALA A 140 -19.26 -18.50 18.61
CA ALA A 140 -19.98 -18.00 17.45
C ALA A 140 -19.55 -16.57 17.10
N ILE A 141 -19.36 -15.70 18.11
CA ILE A 141 -18.89 -14.32 17.96
C ILE A 141 -17.46 -14.34 17.42
N GLU A 142 -16.54 -15.08 18.04
CA GLU A 142 -15.16 -15.21 17.55
C GLU A 142 -15.11 -15.61 16.08
N ARG A 143 -15.78 -16.70 15.73
CA ARG A 143 -15.82 -17.15 14.32
C ARG A 143 -16.42 -16.14 13.39
N ALA A 144 -17.44 -15.39 13.81
CA ALA A 144 -18.07 -14.38 12.96
C ALA A 144 -17.14 -13.19 12.73
N VAL A 145 -16.43 -12.73 13.76
CA VAL A 145 -15.45 -11.65 13.66
C VAL A 145 -14.28 -12.07 12.78
N VAL A 146 -13.65 -13.22 13.04
CA VAL A 146 -12.56 -13.75 12.23
C VAL A 146 -12.97 -13.93 10.77
N ARG A 147 -14.15 -14.50 10.50
CA ARG A 147 -14.69 -14.66 9.14
C ARG A 147 -15.06 -13.34 8.45
N THR A 148 -15.17 -12.26 9.18
CA THR A 148 -15.37 -10.91 8.63
C THR A 148 -14.02 -10.28 8.28
N VAL A 149 -13.05 -10.32 9.19
CA VAL A 149 -11.72 -9.72 9.04
C VAL A 149 -10.89 -10.43 7.96
N LEU A 150 -10.83 -11.76 7.99
CA LEU A 150 -10.03 -12.55 7.04
C LEU A 150 -10.32 -12.24 5.57
N PRO A 151 -11.58 -12.27 5.08
CA PRO A 151 -11.89 -11.94 3.68
C PRO A 151 -11.61 -10.47 3.36
N MET A 152 -11.81 -9.55 4.30
CA MET A 152 -11.52 -8.14 4.06
C MET A 152 -10.03 -7.90 3.84
N ARG A 153 -9.17 -8.53 4.62
CA ARG A 153 -7.72 -8.51 4.38
C ARG A 153 -7.34 -9.19 3.08
N GLY A 154 -7.94 -10.33 2.75
CA GLY A 154 -7.76 -10.99 1.46
C GLY A 154 -8.18 -10.11 0.29
N ASN A 155 -9.27 -9.37 0.40
CA ASN A 155 -9.72 -8.42 -0.60
C ASN A 155 -8.73 -7.28 -0.80
N LEU A 156 -8.13 -6.75 0.28
CA LEU A 156 -7.09 -5.74 0.21
C LEU A 156 -5.85 -6.24 -0.56
N MET A 157 -5.41 -7.47 -0.28
CA MET A 157 -4.30 -8.10 -0.98
C MET A 157 -4.64 -8.34 -2.46
N THR A 158 -5.83 -8.85 -2.76
CA THR A 158 -6.30 -9.05 -4.13
C THR A 158 -6.36 -7.73 -4.89
N LEU A 159 -6.82 -6.67 -4.25
CA LEU A 159 -6.87 -5.33 -4.83
C LEU A 159 -5.47 -4.77 -5.11
N ALA A 160 -4.54 -4.97 -4.18
CA ALA A 160 -3.15 -4.61 -4.36
C ALA A 160 -2.50 -5.35 -5.54
N MET A 161 -2.85 -6.62 -5.72
CA MET A 161 -2.39 -7.44 -6.87
C MET A 161 -3.03 -6.99 -8.19
N THR A 162 -4.30 -6.59 -8.18
CA THR A 162 -5.02 -6.08 -9.35
C THR A 162 -4.45 -4.74 -9.80
N GLU A 163 -4.11 -3.86 -8.87
CA GLU A 163 -3.41 -2.61 -9.16
C GLU A 163 -2.05 -2.85 -9.84
N ALA A 164 -1.38 -3.96 -9.52
CA ALA A 164 -0.16 -4.38 -10.21
C ALA A 164 -0.38 -4.86 -11.65
N GLY A 165 -1.63 -5.03 -12.07
CA GLY A 165 -1.98 -5.45 -13.43
C GLY A 165 -1.61 -6.87 -13.77
N LYS A 166 -1.34 -7.74 -12.80
CA LYS A 166 -1.00 -9.15 -13.04
C LYS A 166 -1.60 -10.06 -11.98
N ARG A 167 -2.22 -11.15 -12.43
CA ARG A 167 -2.40 -12.36 -11.63
C ARG A 167 -1.04 -13.06 -11.52
N VAL A 168 -0.13 -12.51 -10.73
CA VAL A 168 1.20 -13.06 -10.53
C VAL A 168 1.19 -13.77 -9.19
N ASP A 169 1.92 -14.87 -9.11
CA ASP A 169 2.28 -15.54 -7.89
C ASP A 169 2.82 -14.51 -6.86
N LEU A 170 2.23 -14.48 -5.68
CA LEU A 170 2.48 -13.42 -4.68
C LEU A 170 3.95 -13.31 -4.25
N PRO A 171 4.67 -14.43 -4.01
CA PRO A 171 6.10 -14.40 -3.72
C PRO A 171 6.90 -13.72 -4.84
N SER A 172 6.59 -14.05 -6.09
CA SER A 172 7.22 -13.42 -7.26
C SER A 172 6.92 -11.93 -7.34
N LEU A 173 5.68 -11.51 -7.00
CA LEU A 173 5.31 -10.10 -6.97
C LEU A 173 6.05 -9.33 -5.88
N VAL A 174 6.20 -9.90 -4.69
CA VAL A 174 6.93 -9.28 -3.58
C VAL A 174 8.41 -9.15 -3.92
N HIS A 175 9.03 -10.20 -4.47
CA HIS A 175 10.43 -10.15 -4.92
C HIS A 175 10.61 -9.14 -6.06
N PHE A 176 9.72 -9.14 -7.04
CA PHE A 176 9.72 -8.18 -8.12
C PHE A 176 9.53 -6.74 -7.62
N ALA A 177 8.54 -6.50 -6.76
CA ALA A 177 8.29 -5.19 -6.18
C ALA A 177 9.43 -4.68 -5.27
N THR A 178 10.21 -5.58 -4.66
CA THR A 178 11.36 -5.20 -3.83
C THR A 178 12.64 -5.04 -4.63
N GLY A 179 12.86 -5.86 -5.65
CA GLY A 179 14.10 -5.87 -6.45
C GLY A 179 14.15 -4.79 -7.52
N ILE A 180 13.05 -4.54 -8.22
CA ILE A 180 13.01 -3.58 -9.33
C ILE A 180 13.41 -2.16 -8.94
N PRO A 181 12.88 -1.55 -7.86
CA PRO A 181 13.28 -0.20 -7.51
C PRO A 181 14.78 -0.09 -7.23
N LEU A 182 15.38 -1.09 -6.58
CA LEU A 182 16.83 -1.10 -6.31
C LEU A 182 17.64 -1.22 -7.60
N PHE A 183 17.22 -2.11 -8.50
CA PHE A 183 17.85 -2.26 -9.81
C PHE A 183 17.76 -0.96 -10.64
N LEU A 184 16.58 -0.35 -10.70
CA LEU A 184 16.37 0.91 -11.42
C LEU A 184 17.17 2.07 -10.80
N LEU A 185 17.29 2.13 -9.47
CA LEU A 185 18.11 3.10 -8.78
C LEU A 185 19.59 2.93 -9.15
N ALA A 186 20.11 1.71 -9.12
CA ALA A 186 21.48 1.40 -9.54
C ALA A 186 21.69 1.78 -11.02
N LEU A 187 20.74 1.47 -11.88
CA LEU A 187 20.77 1.85 -13.30
C LEU A 187 20.78 3.38 -13.48
N CYS A 188 19.99 4.13 -12.71
CA CYS A 188 20.02 5.60 -12.73
C CYS A 188 21.40 6.15 -12.35
N PHE A 189 22.05 5.58 -11.33
CA PHE A 189 23.41 5.97 -10.95
C PHE A 189 24.43 5.64 -12.03
N LEU A 190 24.36 4.45 -12.64
CA LEU A 190 25.26 4.05 -13.73
C LEU A 190 25.09 4.95 -14.96
N LEU A 191 23.86 5.25 -15.36
CA LEU A 191 23.60 6.12 -16.50
C LEU A 191 24.05 7.56 -16.23
N SER A 192 23.79 8.09 -15.03
CA SER A 192 24.25 9.42 -14.63
C SER A 192 25.78 9.50 -14.57
N GLY A 193 26.44 8.48 -14.00
CA GLY A 193 27.89 8.33 -13.99
C GLY A 193 28.47 8.23 -15.40
N GLY A 194 27.84 7.43 -16.27
CA GLY A 194 28.23 7.31 -17.68
C GLY A 194 28.17 8.66 -18.41
N ILE A 195 27.11 9.45 -18.22
CA ILE A 195 27.00 10.80 -18.76
C ILE A 195 28.13 11.68 -18.21
N ALA A 196 28.38 11.65 -16.89
CA ALA A 196 29.42 12.44 -16.23
C ALA A 196 30.83 12.10 -16.71
N CYS A 197 31.14 10.82 -16.90
CA CYS A 197 32.47 10.36 -17.36
C CYS A 197 32.78 10.71 -18.83
N MET A 198 31.72 10.93 -19.65
CA MET A 198 31.91 11.30 -21.07
C MET A 198 32.33 12.76 -21.26
N ASP A 199 32.15 13.58 -20.24
CA ASP A 199 32.44 15.01 -20.30
C ASP A 199 33.71 15.38 -19.53
N ARG A 200 34.57 16.14 -20.19
CA ARG A 200 35.75 16.76 -19.51
C ARG A 200 35.31 17.87 -18.54
N ARG A 201 34.08 18.40 -18.70
CA ARG A 201 33.52 19.44 -17.85
C ARG A 201 32.17 18.97 -17.29
N LEU A 202 32.10 18.84 -15.99
CA LEU A 202 30.85 18.48 -15.26
C LEU A 202 29.65 19.36 -15.62
N SER A 203 29.89 20.61 -16.05
CA SER A 203 28.83 21.53 -16.44
C SER A 203 28.01 21.08 -17.64
N GLU A 204 28.61 20.41 -18.63
CA GLU A 204 27.86 19.90 -19.78
C GLU A 204 27.00 18.68 -19.39
N SER A 205 27.50 17.83 -18.52
CA SER A 205 26.75 16.66 -18.00
C SER A 205 25.48 17.09 -17.25
N LEU A 206 25.54 18.18 -16.49
CA LEU A 206 24.38 18.72 -15.75
C LEU A 206 23.20 19.06 -16.66
N ARG A 207 23.46 19.51 -17.88
CA ARG A 207 22.41 19.77 -18.87
C ARG A 207 21.65 18.50 -19.24
N TYR A 208 22.36 17.41 -19.52
CA TYR A 208 21.75 16.14 -19.92
C TYR A 208 21.03 15.46 -18.74
N ILE A 209 21.64 15.48 -17.56
CA ILE A 209 21.02 14.94 -16.33
C ILE A 209 19.78 15.75 -15.96
N GLY A 210 19.85 17.09 -15.99
CA GLY A 210 18.72 17.97 -15.73
C GLY A 210 17.58 17.73 -16.72
N SER A 211 17.89 17.61 -18.02
CA SER A 211 16.88 17.29 -19.05
C SER A 211 16.23 15.91 -18.80
N ALA A 212 17.03 14.92 -18.38
CA ALA A 212 16.52 13.59 -18.06
C ALA A 212 15.60 13.61 -16.82
N MET A 213 15.95 14.40 -15.78
CA MET A 213 15.09 14.58 -14.60
C MET A 213 13.76 15.27 -14.96
N GLY A 214 13.82 16.33 -15.78
CA GLY A 214 12.61 17.01 -16.27
C GLY A 214 11.71 16.10 -17.10
N GLY A 215 12.30 15.35 -18.04
CA GLY A 215 11.59 14.35 -18.83
C GLY A 215 11.01 13.23 -17.97
N GLY A 216 11.77 12.75 -16.98
CA GLY A 216 11.31 11.74 -16.01
C GLY A 216 10.11 12.23 -15.20
N ALA A 217 10.16 13.48 -14.72
CA ALA A 217 9.04 14.09 -14.02
C ALA A 217 7.77 14.15 -14.89
N LEU A 218 7.90 14.57 -16.15
CA LEU A 218 6.78 14.63 -17.09
C LEU A 218 6.20 13.23 -17.36
N LEU A 219 7.05 12.21 -17.56
CA LEU A 219 6.57 10.84 -17.75
C LEU A 219 5.83 10.32 -16.51
N VAL A 220 6.31 10.59 -15.30
CA VAL A 220 5.61 10.22 -14.05
C VAL A 220 4.24 10.91 -13.99
N LEU A 221 4.16 12.20 -14.34
CA LEU A 221 2.88 12.92 -14.39
C LEU A 221 1.95 12.37 -15.48
N CYS A 222 2.46 11.97 -16.64
CA CYS A 222 1.68 11.30 -17.67
C CYS A 222 1.13 9.94 -17.20
N ILE A 223 1.94 9.13 -16.55
CA ILE A 223 1.50 7.85 -15.96
C ILE A 223 0.41 8.10 -14.92
N LEU A 224 0.59 9.11 -14.07
CA LEU A 224 -0.39 9.50 -13.07
C LEU A 224 -1.70 9.97 -13.71
N ALA A 225 -1.63 10.81 -14.75
CA ALA A 225 -2.80 11.28 -15.48
C ALA A 225 -3.56 10.13 -16.15
N LEU A 226 -2.85 9.20 -16.81
CA LEU A 226 -3.45 8.02 -17.42
C LEU A 226 -4.16 7.14 -16.36
N ARG A 227 -3.54 6.99 -15.19
CA ARG A 227 -4.13 6.25 -14.07
C ARG A 227 -5.41 6.90 -13.55
N LEU A 228 -5.43 8.22 -13.40
CA LEU A 228 -6.60 8.98 -12.94
C LEU A 228 -7.74 8.99 -13.97
N LEU A 229 -7.41 8.90 -15.25
CA LEU A 229 -8.39 8.81 -16.34
C LEU A 229 -8.93 7.38 -16.53
N ALA A 230 -8.25 6.36 -16.02
CA ALA A 230 -8.69 4.98 -16.14
C ALA A 230 -9.98 4.75 -15.32
N PRO A 231 -11.02 4.13 -15.88
CA PRO A 231 -12.32 3.95 -15.21
C PRO A 231 -12.32 2.85 -14.14
N VAL A 232 -11.15 2.50 -13.57
CA VAL A 232 -10.99 1.39 -12.62
C VAL A 232 -11.84 1.60 -11.38
N HIS A 233 -11.93 2.83 -10.86
CA HIS A 233 -12.77 3.19 -9.71
C HIS A 233 -14.27 2.94 -9.97
N ARG A 234 -14.72 3.09 -11.23
CA ARG A 234 -16.11 2.83 -11.62
C ARG A 234 -16.41 1.34 -11.62
N ILE A 235 -15.50 0.54 -12.17
CA ILE A 235 -15.63 -0.92 -12.23
C ILE A 235 -15.64 -1.51 -10.81
N ILE A 236 -14.76 -1.03 -9.93
CA ILE A 236 -14.67 -1.51 -8.53
C ILE A 236 -15.90 -1.05 -7.74
N GLY A 237 -16.36 0.19 -7.93
CA GLY A 237 -17.54 0.71 -7.25
C GLY A 237 -18.82 -0.03 -7.60
N GLU A 238 -18.96 -0.49 -8.84
CA GLU A 238 -20.08 -1.33 -9.28
C GLU A 238 -20.01 -2.74 -8.65
N ALA A 239 -18.82 -3.23 -8.32
CA ALA A 239 -18.63 -4.56 -7.72
C ALA A 239 -18.91 -4.57 -6.21
N SER A 240 -18.42 -3.58 -5.47
CA SER A 240 -18.62 -3.47 -4.01
C SER A 240 -18.20 -2.10 -3.47
N GLY A 241 -19.02 -1.49 -2.63
CA GLY A 241 -18.68 -0.22 -1.97
C GLY A 241 -17.49 -0.32 -1.00
N SER A 242 -17.26 -1.48 -0.37
CA SER A 242 -16.10 -1.72 0.48
C SER A 242 -14.79 -1.79 -0.32
N LEU A 243 -14.82 -2.46 -1.48
CA LEU A 243 -13.67 -2.48 -2.38
C LEU A 243 -13.34 -1.10 -2.93
N LEU A 244 -14.34 -0.25 -3.14
CA LEU A 244 -14.11 1.13 -3.58
C LEU A 244 -13.36 1.95 -2.53
N ALA A 245 -13.70 1.80 -1.24
CA ALA A 245 -12.97 2.47 -0.16
C ALA A 245 -11.52 2.00 -0.09
N LEU A 246 -11.27 0.68 -0.14
CA LEU A 246 -9.93 0.09 -0.17
C LEU A 246 -9.10 0.58 -1.36
N TYR A 247 -9.71 0.62 -2.54
CA TYR A 247 -9.08 1.15 -3.74
C TYR A 247 -8.71 2.63 -3.57
N GLY A 248 -9.60 3.42 -2.99
CA GLY A 248 -9.37 4.84 -2.72
C GLY A 248 -8.10 5.08 -1.90
N ASP A 249 -7.89 4.26 -0.86
CA ASP A 249 -6.73 4.39 0.03
C ASP A 249 -5.41 4.03 -0.66
N ILE A 250 -5.36 2.88 -1.32
CA ILE A 250 -4.17 2.46 -2.09
C ILE A 250 -3.89 3.48 -3.20
N SER A 251 -4.93 3.87 -3.92
CA SER A 251 -4.85 4.82 -5.02
C SER A 251 -4.33 6.20 -4.58
N SER A 252 -4.85 6.72 -3.47
CA SER A 252 -4.41 8.00 -2.91
C SER A 252 -2.95 7.95 -2.46
N GLY A 253 -2.54 6.86 -1.83
CA GLY A 253 -1.17 6.61 -1.40
C GLY A 253 -0.17 6.56 -2.57
N ILE A 254 -0.52 5.90 -3.67
CA ILE A 254 0.31 5.86 -4.89
C ILE A 254 0.36 7.26 -5.52
N THR A 255 -0.79 7.92 -5.67
CA THR A 255 -0.91 9.26 -6.26
C THR A 255 -0.04 10.28 -5.52
N LEU A 256 -0.13 10.33 -4.19
CA LEU A 256 0.65 11.24 -3.37
C LEU A 256 2.17 11.02 -3.55
N ARG A 257 2.61 9.77 -3.53
CA ARG A 257 4.04 9.43 -3.67
C ARG A 257 4.58 9.72 -5.07
N MET A 258 3.81 9.42 -6.11
CA MET A 258 4.19 9.76 -7.49
C MET A 258 4.28 11.26 -7.70
N SER A 259 3.33 12.02 -7.16
CA SER A 259 3.35 13.50 -7.23
C SER A 259 4.54 14.08 -6.48
N ALA A 260 4.84 13.60 -5.27
CA ALA A 260 6.01 14.02 -4.49
C ALA A 260 7.32 13.70 -5.23
N PHE A 261 7.44 12.50 -5.81
CA PHE A 261 8.63 12.11 -6.58
C PHE A 261 8.81 12.98 -7.84
N SER A 262 7.73 13.27 -8.57
CA SER A 262 7.76 14.18 -9.72
C SER A 262 8.22 15.58 -9.32
N ALA A 263 7.75 16.10 -8.19
CA ALA A 263 8.19 17.39 -7.65
C ALA A 263 9.70 17.39 -7.34
N ILE A 264 10.22 16.33 -6.72
CA ILE A 264 11.65 16.18 -6.45
C ILE A 264 12.46 16.20 -7.75
N LEU A 265 12.02 15.48 -8.78
CA LEU A 265 12.69 15.49 -10.08
C LEU A 265 12.66 16.87 -10.75
N LEU A 266 11.55 17.60 -10.66
CA LEU A 266 11.45 18.97 -11.19
C LEU A 266 12.41 19.93 -10.48
N VAL A 267 12.48 19.87 -9.16
CA VAL A 267 13.45 20.66 -8.37
C VAL A 267 14.88 20.30 -8.79
N GLY A 268 15.20 19.01 -8.89
CA GLY A 268 16.51 18.56 -9.37
C GLY A 268 16.85 19.05 -10.79
N CYS A 269 15.88 19.02 -11.68
CA CYS A 269 16.01 19.57 -13.04
C CYS A 269 16.36 21.06 -13.00
N VAL A 270 15.62 21.85 -12.25
CA VAL A 270 15.85 23.32 -12.13
C VAL A 270 17.23 23.58 -11.54
N VAL A 271 17.62 22.88 -10.48
CA VAL A 271 18.96 23.03 -9.87
C VAL A 271 20.06 22.70 -10.87
N CYS A 272 19.95 21.59 -11.59
CA CYS A 272 20.94 21.20 -12.62
C CYS A 272 21.05 22.25 -13.73
N LEU A 273 19.94 22.80 -14.20
CA LEU A 273 19.92 23.84 -15.24
C LEU A 273 20.50 25.18 -14.76
N ILE A 274 20.22 25.59 -13.52
CA ILE A 274 20.81 26.79 -12.91
C ILE A 274 22.34 26.63 -12.80
N LEU A 275 22.81 25.50 -12.26
CA LEU A 275 24.24 25.22 -12.12
C LEU A 275 24.95 25.17 -13.48
N TRP A 276 24.32 24.53 -14.47
CA TRP A 276 24.81 24.53 -15.83
C TRP A 276 24.97 25.95 -16.39
N ARG A 277 23.93 26.79 -16.28
CA ARG A 277 23.92 28.17 -16.78
C ARG A 277 24.99 29.04 -16.08
N ARG A 278 25.10 28.92 -14.76
CA ARG A 278 26.10 29.66 -13.96
C ARG A 278 27.52 29.31 -14.35
N ASN A 279 27.80 28.04 -14.64
CA ASN A 279 29.13 27.61 -15.07
C ASN A 279 29.47 28.04 -16.50
N GLN A 280 28.48 28.26 -17.36
CA GLN A 280 28.73 28.83 -18.71
C GLN A 280 29.09 30.31 -18.64
N SER A 281 28.39 31.12 -17.85
CA SER A 281 28.72 32.56 -17.71
C SER A 281 30.13 32.79 -17.16
N GLY A 282 30.57 32.02 -16.19
CA GLY A 282 31.94 32.12 -15.65
C GLY A 282 33.03 31.76 -16.68
N THR A 283 32.72 30.90 -17.67
CA THR A 283 33.69 30.51 -18.72
C THR A 283 33.77 31.56 -19.82
N GLU A 284 32.70 32.32 -20.08
CA GLU A 284 32.73 33.42 -21.05
C GLU A 284 33.46 34.66 -20.53
N GLU A 285 33.38 34.93 -19.22
CA GLU A 285 34.15 36.06 -18.60
C GLU A 285 35.65 35.81 -18.63
N VAL A 286 36.10 34.56 -18.32
CA VAL A 286 37.50 34.18 -18.38
C VAL A 286 38.05 34.23 -19.82
N ARG A 287 37.20 34.04 -20.84
CA ARG A 287 37.61 34.05 -22.25
C ARG A 287 37.66 35.47 -22.82
N LYS A 288 37.08 36.46 -22.15
CA LYS A 288 37.07 37.88 -22.56
C LYS A 288 38.18 38.72 -21.89
N GLN A 289 38.95 38.16 -20.97
CA GLN A 289 40.14 38.80 -20.42
C GLN A 289 41.28 38.59 -21.41
N PRO A 290 41.88 39.68 -21.97
CA PRO A 290 42.96 39.65 -22.96
C PRO A 290 44.25 39.08 -22.41
#